data_bd107bae4088cf55c26d8a9a7d825b60
#
_entry.id   bd107bae4088cf55c26d8a9a7d825b60
#
_cell.length_a   1.000
_cell.length_b   1.000
_cell.length_c   1.000
_cell.angle_alpha   90.00
_cell.angle_beta   90.00
_cell.angle_gamma   90.00
#
_symmetry.space_group_name_H-M   'P 1'
#
loop_
_entity.id
_entity.type
_entity.pdbx_description
1 polymer ?
#
loop_
_entity_poly.entity_id
_entity_poly.type
_entity_poly.pdbx_seq_one_letter_code
_entity_poly.pdbx_strand_id
1 'polypeptide(L)'
;MAAMAAIPPQRYHYFLVLDFEATCDKPQIHPQEIIEFPILKLNGQTMEIESTFHMYVQPAVHPQLTPFCTELTGIIQGMVDGQPSLQQVLERVDEWMAKEGLLDPSVKSIFVTCGDWDLKVMLPGQCQYLGLPVADYFKQWINLKKESVLRLPGELSDPRGWTPLLFAPKPEACPFHGSAPSPLGGAMSDLTWTLRRYC
;
A
#
# COMPACT_ATOMS: atom_id res chain seq x y z
N MET A 1 30.08 31.73 3.80
CA MET A 1 29.49 30.84 2.78
C MET A 1 29.23 29.49 3.46
N ALA A 2 27.99 29.19 3.82
CA ALA A 2 27.62 27.91 4.38
C ALA A 2 27.61 26.86 3.24
N ALA A 3 28.45 25.84 3.38
CA ALA A 3 28.45 24.71 2.45
C ALA A 3 27.09 24.02 2.55
N MET A 4 26.31 24.04 1.48
CA MET A 4 25.11 23.21 1.37
C MET A 4 25.56 21.76 1.48
N ALA A 5 25.16 21.10 2.54
CA ALA A 5 25.34 19.65 2.66
C ALA A 5 24.65 19.00 1.46
N ALA A 6 25.42 18.29 0.63
CA ALA A 6 24.88 17.60 -0.53
C ALA A 6 23.89 16.54 -0.03
N ILE A 7 22.64 16.60 -0.51
CA ILE A 7 21.65 15.55 -0.26
C ILE A 7 22.26 14.24 -0.75
N PRO A 8 22.35 13.19 0.09
CA PRO A 8 22.92 11.93 -0.34
C PRO A 8 22.12 11.37 -1.54
N PRO A 9 22.78 10.79 -2.53
CA PRO A 9 22.09 10.27 -3.72
C PRO A 9 21.08 9.19 -3.32
N GLN A 10 19.92 9.17 -4.01
CA GLN A 10 18.89 8.16 -3.79
C GLN A 10 19.47 6.74 -3.94
N ARG A 11 19.21 5.87 -2.95
CA ARG A 11 19.77 4.52 -2.86
C ARG A 11 18.98 3.49 -3.68
N TYR A 12 17.69 3.76 -3.91
CA TYR A 12 16.76 2.85 -4.58
C TYR A 12 16.38 3.39 -5.96
N HIS A 13 16.34 2.49 -6.94
CA HIS A 13 15.83 2.79 -8.27
C HIS A 13 14.30 2.92 -8.23
N TYR A 14 13.64 2.07 -7.41
CA TYR A 14 12.19 2.04 -7.31
C TYR A 14 11.71 1.92 -5.87
N PHE A 15 10.63 2.62 -5.58
CA PHE A 15 9.80 2.41 -4.38
C PHE A 15 8.54 1.66 -4.78
N LEU A 16 8.20 0.61 -4.02
CA LEU A 16 7.03 -0.21 -4.21
C LEU A 16 6.04 0.08 -3.09
N VAL A 17 5.14 1.03 -3.31
CA VAL A 17 4.16 1.45 -2.29
C VAL A 17 3.04 0.43 -2.22
N LEU A 18 2.78 -0.08 -1.01
CA LEU A 18 1.83 -1.15 -0.74
C LEU A 18 0.99 -0.80 0.48
N ASP A 19 -0.32 -1.11 0.41
CA ASP A 19 -1.28 -0.94 1.50
C ASP A 19 -2.42 -1.95 1.30
N PHE A 20 -2.50 -2.98 2.15
CA PHE A 20 -3.51 -4.03 2.04
C PHE A 20 -4.84 -3.59 2.63
N GLU A 21 -5.94 -4.03 2.01
CA GLU A 21 -7.21 -4.13 2.68
C GLU A 21 -7.49 -5.59 3.06
N ALA A 22 -8.12 -5.79 4.21
CA ALA A 22 -8.40 -7.13 4.73
C ALA A 22 -9.80 -7.24 5.32
N THR A 23 -10.29 -8.47 5.42
CA THR A 23 -11.56 -8.76 6.11
C THR A 23 -11.50 -8.25 7.55
N CYS A 24 -12.58 -7.60 8.00
CA CYS A 24 -12.66 -7.02 9.34
C CYS A 24 -14.09 -6.98 9.87
N ASP A 25 -14.22 -6.90 11.18
CA ASP A 25 -15.51 -6.72 11.86
C ASP A 25 -15.31 -6.16 13.28
N LYS A 26 -16.41 -5.84 13.94
CA LYS A 26 -16.49 -5.52 15.38
C LYS A 26 -17.45 -6.48 16.07
N PRO A 27 -16.92 -7.37 16.95
CA PRO A 27 -15.51 -7.55 17.37
C PRO A 27 -14.62 -8.06 16.24
N GLN A 28 -13.29 -7.85 16.37
CA GLN A 28 -12.32 -8.27 15.37
C GLN A 28 -12.41 -9.76 15.08
N ILE A 29 -12.45 -10.11 13.79
CA ILE A 29 -12.47 -11.50 13.31
C ILE A 29 -11.06 -12.05 13.14
N HIS A 30 -10.94 -13.35 13.22
CA HIS A 30 -9.69 -14.08 13.01
C HIS A 30 -9.94 -15.40 12.25
N PRO A 31 -9.04 -15.80 11.31
CA PRO A 31 -7.97 -14.96 10.77
C PRO A 31 -8.52 -13.80 9.94
N GLN A 32 -7.81 -12.68 9.89
CA GLN A 32 -8.07 -11.67 8.86
C GLN A 32 -7.47 -12.17 7.53
N GLU A 33 -8.12 -11.82 6.42
CA GLU A 33 -7.71 -12.23 5.07
C GLU A 33 -7.58 -11.00 4.17
N ILE A 34 -6.48 -10.92 3.42
CA ILE A 34 -6.28 -9.86 2.42
C ILE A 34 -7.39 -9.96 1.38
N ILE A 35 -8.06 -8.85 1.09
CA ILE A 35 -9.09 -8.73 0.07
C ILE A 35 -8.74 -7.77 -1.06
N GLU A 36 -7.68 -6.94 -0.86
CA GLU A 36 -7.12 -6.08 -1.89
C GLU A 36 -5.60 -6.07 -1.79
N PHE A 37 -4.93 -6.19 -2.93
CA PHE A 37 -3.48 -6.28 -3.04
C PHE A 37 -2.96 -5.26 -4.06
N PRO A 38 -2.71 -4.01 -3.67
CA PRO A 38 -2.16 -2.97 -4.55
C PRO A 38 -0.66 -2.83 -4.38
N ILE A 39 0.06 -2.59 -5.48
CA ILE A 39 1.46 -2.14 -5.47
C ILE A 39 1.62 -1.03 -6.52
N LEU A 40 2.16 0.12 -6.11
CA LEU A 40 2.55 1.19 -7.02
C LEU A 40 4.07 1.18 -7.17
N LYS A 41 4.58 1.03 -8.40
CA LYS A 41 6.00 1.18 -8.71
C LYS A 41 6.31 2.64 -8.99
N LEU A 42 7.03 3.31 -8.09
CA LEU A 42 7.49 4.68 -8.25
C LEU A 42 8.97 4.70 -8.64
N ASN A 43 9.29 5.55 -9.60
CA ASN A 43 10.69 5.87 -9.93
C ASN A 43 11.34 6.63 -8.75
N GLY A 44 12.47 6.14 -8.25
CA GLY A 44 13.15 6.72 -7.08
C GLY A 44 13.76 8.11 -7.31
N GLN A 45 13.89 8.55 -8.57
CA GLN A 45 14.42 9.86 -8.91
C GLN A 45 13.33 10.88 -9.23
N THR A 46 12.34 10.48 -10.04
CA THR A 46 11.25 11.37 -10.49
C THR A 46 10.04 11.35 -9.57
N MET A 47 9.91 10.30 -8.74
CA MET A 47 8.72 10.00 -7.91
C MET A 47 7.43 9.81 -8.72
N GLU A 48 7.57 9.54 -10.02
CA GLU A 48 6.44 9.22 -10.90
C GLU A 48 6.07 7.75 -10.80
N ILE A 49 4.78 7.46 -10.89
CA ILE A 49 4.26 6.09 -10.96
C ILE A 49 4.50 5.56 -12.37
N GLU A 50 5.33 4.53 -12.51
CA GLU A 50 5.65 3.91 -13.79
C GLU A 50 4.83 2.66 -14.09
N SER A 51 4.39 1.95 -13.04
CA SER A 51 3.60 0.73 -13.17
C SER A 51 2.75 0.51 -11.92
N THR A 52 1.67 -0.24 -12.08
CA THR A 52 0.75 -0.59 -11.00
C THR A 52 0.40 -2.06 -11.08
N PHE A 53 0.48 -2.75 -9.96
CA PHE A 53 -0.16 -4.04 -9.74
C PHE A 53 -1.39 -3.80 -8.86
N HIS A 54 -2.54 -4.36 -9.25
CA HIS A 54 -3.75 -4.26 -8.43
C HIS A 54 -4.62 -5.49 -8.66
N MET A 55 -4.95 -6.19 -7.58
CA MET A 55 -5.88 -7.32 -7.62
C MET A 55 -6.75 -7.34 -6.37
N TYR A 56 -8.01 -7.68 -6.53
CA TYR A 56 -8.84 -8.14 -5.43
C TYR A 56 -8.55 -9.62 -5.16
N VAL A 57 -8.76 -10.03 -3.92
CA VAL A 57 -8.51 -11.39 -3.44
C VAL A 57 -9.78 -11.95 -2.85
N GLN A 58 -10.17 -13.17 -3.23
CA GLN A 58 -11.33 -13.82 -2.63
C GLN A 58 -10.93 -14.39 -1.26
N PRO A 59 -11.57 -13.93 -0.16
CA PRO A 59 -11.36 -14.52 1.15
C PRO A 59 -11.98 -15.92 1.23
N ALA A 60 -11.31 -16.86 1.90
CA ALA A 60 -11.74 -18.26 2.00
C ALA A 60 -12.43 -18.58 3.32
N VAL A 61 -11.95 -18.04 4.43
CA VAL A 61 -12.48 -18.30 5.78
C VAL A 61 -13.70 -17.42 6.06
N HIS A 62 -13.61 -16.15 5.66
CA HIS A 62 -14.69 -15.17 5.81
C HIS A 62 -15.15 -14.69 4.43
N PRO A 63 -15.81 -15.56 3.61
CA PRO A 63 -16.12 -15.25 2.22
C PRO A 63 -17.14 -14.11 2.05
N GLN A 64 -17.96 -13.86 3.09
CA GLN A 64 -18.91 -12.77 3.11
C GLN A 64 -18.33 -11.57 3.85
N LEU A 65 -18.20 -10.43 3.14
CA LEU A 65 -17.77 -9.18 3.74
C LEU A 65 -18.86 -8.65 4.67
N THR A 66 -18.46 -8.22 5.87
CA THR A 66 -19.40 -7.59 6.79
C THR A 66 -19.75 -6.17 6.35
N PRO A 67 -20.91 -5.63 6.75
CA PRO A 67 -21.22 -4.22 6.51
C PRO A 67 -20.14 -3.27 7.04
N PHE A 68 -19.56 -3.61 8.20
CA PHE A 68 -18.45 -2.86 8.79
C PHE A 68 -17.20 -2.88 7.90
N CYS A 69 -16.84 -4.04 7.35
CA CYS A 69 -15.71 -4.17 6.43
C CYS A 69 -15.93 -3.31 5.17
N THR A 70 -17.13 -3.43 4.56
CA THR A 70 -17.47 -2.62 3.37
C THR A 70 -17.45 -1.13 3.65
N GLU A 71 -17.97 -0.69 4.79
CA GLU A 71 -17.95 0.72 5.18
C GLU A 71 -16.52 1.23 5.41
N LEU A 72 -15.68 0.40 6.04
CA LEU A 72 -14.30 0.77 6.37
C LEU A 72 -13.39 0.81 5.14
N THR A 73 -13.45 -0.22 4.29
CA THR A 73 -12.55 -0.41 3.14
C THR A 73 -13.09 0.20 1.84
N GLY A 74 -14.40 0.35 1.72
CA GLY A 74 -15.08 0.70 0.47
C GLY A 74 -15.25 -0.48 -0.49
N ILE A 75 -14.78 -1.68 -0.11
CA ILE A 75 -14.84 -2.89 -0.96
C ILE A 75 -16.19 -3.57 -0.74
N ILE A 76 -16.94 -3.77 -1.83
CA ILE A 76 -18.21 -4.47 -1.81
C ILE A 76 -18.03 -5.94 -2.19
N GLN A 77 -18.97 -6.80 -1.80
CA GLN A 77 -18.94 -8.25 -2.04
C GLN A 77 -18.62 -8.62 -3.50
N GLY A 78 -19.25 -7.97 -4.46
CA GLY A 78 -19.02 -8.24 -5.88
C GLY A 78 -17.61 -7.95 -6.40
N MET A 79 -16.79 -7.21 -5.65
CA MET A 79 -15.39 -6.97 -6.01
C MET A 79 -14.49 -8.15 -5.65
N VAL A 80 -14.86 -8.94 -4.65
CA VAL A 80 -14.06 -10.09 -4.17
C VAL A 80 -14.61 -11.43 -4.63
N ASP A 81 -15.88 -11.51 -4.99
CA ASP A 81 -16.50 -12.74 -5.49
C ASP A 81 -15.88 -13.19 -6.82
N GLY A 82 -15.47 -14.46 -6.89
CA GLY A 82 -14.84 -15.04 -8.07
C GLY A 82 -13.42 -14.55 -8.36
N GLN A 83 -12.85 -13.78 -7.46
CA GLN A 83 -11.45 -13.33 -7.56
C GLN A 83 -10.47 -14.47 -7.23
N PRO A 84 -9.19 -14.37 -7.65
CA PRO A 84 -8.18 -15.34 -7.29
C PRO A 84 -7.96 -15.45 -5.78
N SER A 85 -7.50 -16.62 -5.34
CA SER A 85 -7.01 -16.82 -3.97
C SER A 85 -5.72 -16.03 -3.72
N LEU A 86 -5.34 -15.82 -2.45
CA LEU A 86 -4.06 -15.17 -2.12
C LEU A 86 -2.87 -15.88 -2.76
N GLN A 87 -2.86 -17.22 -2.80
CA GLN A 87 -1.80 -17.98 -3.47
C GLN A 87 -1.64 -17.57 -4.93
N GLN A 88 -2.74 -17.54 -5.68
CA GLN A 88 -2.73 -17.15 -7.09
C GLN A 88 -2.33 -15.68 -7.28
N VAL A 89 -2.73 -14.81 -6.34
CA VAL A 89 -2.32 -13.40 -6.39
C VAL A 89 -0.82 -13.26 -6.14
N LEU A 90 -0.23 -14.00 -5.19
CA LEU A 90 1.21 -14.00 -4.95
C LEU A 90 2.01 -14.50 -6.17
N GLU A 91 1.52 -15.54 -6.87
CA GLU A 91 2.11 -15.98 -8.14
C GLU A 91 2.08 -14.86 -9.21
N ARG A 92 0.98 -14.10 -9.30
CA ARG A 92 0.86 -12.94 -10.18
C ARG A 92 1.77 -11.78 -9.79
N VAL A 93 2.00 -11.58 -8.49
CA VAL A 93 2.97 -10.60 -8.01
C VAL A 93 4.38 -10.99 -8.47
N ASP A 94 4.78 -12.26 -8.33
CA ASP A 94 6.09 -12.74 -8.82
C ASP A 94 6.25 -12.51 -10.33
N GLU A 95 5.23 -12.85 -11.13
CA GLU A 95 5.20 -12.60 -12.58
C GLU A 95 5.37 -11.09 -12.89
N TRP A 96 4.64 -10.23 -12.16
CA TRP A 96 4.73 -8.78 -12.33
C TRP A 96 6.11 -8.24 -11.92
N MET A 97 6.66 -8.67 -10.78
CA MET A 97 8.00 -8.31 -10.33
C MET A 97 9.07 -8.68 -11.36
N ALA A 98 8.96 -9.87 -11.94
CA ALA A 98 9.87 -10.34 -13.02
C ALA A 98 9.72 -9.49 -14.29
N LYS A 99 8.48 -9.24 -14.73
CA LYS A 99 8.18 -8.44 -15.92
C LYS A 99 8.69 -7.00 -15.80
N GLU A 100 8.59 -6.41 -14.61
CA GLU A 100 9.05 -5.05 -14.32
C GLU A 100 10.58 -4.96 -14.10
N GLY A 101 11.31 -6.09 -14.20
CA GLY A 101 12.75 -6.17 -13.99
C GLY A 101 13.17 -5.97 -12.53
N LEU A 102 12.24 -6.07 -11.57
CA LEU A 102 12.48 -5.80 -10.14
C LEU A 102 13.21 -6.95 -9.44
N LEU A 103 13.29 -8.14 -10.07
CA LEU A 103 14.02 -9.28 -9.54
C LEU A 103 15.49 -9.32 -10.01
N ASP A 104 15.92 -8.39 -10.89
CA ASP A 104 17.32 -8.25 -11.30
C ASP A 104 18.17 -7.76 -10.11
N PRO A 105 19.26 -8.46 -9.74
CA PRO A 105 20.12 -8.06 -8.62
C PRO A 105 20.76 -6.67 -8.77
N SER A 106 20.88 -6.15 -9.99
CA SER A 106 21.37 -4.79 -10.25
C SER A 106 20.32 -3.72 -9.98
N VAL A 107 19.04 -4.07 -9.92
CA VAL A 107 17.91 -3.17 -9.67
C VAL A 107 17.61 -3.13 -8.17
N LYS A 108 17.80 -1.98 -7.55
CA LYS A 108 17.50 -1.78 -6.13
C LYS A 108 16.08 -1.24 -5.98
N SER A 109 15.20 -2.07 -5.49
CA SER A 109 13.84 -1.69 -5.12
C SER A 109 13.59 -1.95 -3.63
N ILE A 110 12.61 -1.27 -3.04
CA ILE A 110 12.21 -1.45 -1.65
C ILE A 110 10.70 -1.21 -1.51
N PHE A 111 10.04 -2.04 -0.74
CA PHE A 111 8.65 -1.81 -0.36
C PHE A 111 8.52 -0.63 0.59
N VAL A 112 7.41 0.08 0.51
CA VAL A 112 7.06 1.22 1.36
C VAL A 112 5.65 1.04 1.86
N THR A 113 5.46 1.09 3.18
CA THR A 113 4.15 0.94 3.84
C THR A 113 3.89 2.05 4.85
N CYS A 114 2.64 2.31 5.17
CA CYS A 114 2.25 3.26 6.20
C CYS A 114 2.03 2.54 7.55
N GLY A 115 3.09 2.00 8.11
CA GLY A 115 3.10 1.19 9.32
C GLY A 115 3.78 -0.15 9.09
N ASP A 116 3.74 -1.00 10.12
CA ASP A 116 4.35 -2.34 10.06
C ASP A 116 3.29 -3.44 9.81
N TRP A 117 2.00 -3.09 9.84
CA TRP A 117 0.94 -4.10 9.85
C TRP A 117 0.94 -4.97 8.59
N ASP A 118 1.05 -4.38 7.41
CA ASP A 118 0.98 -5.07 6.12
C ASP A 118 2.00 -6.20 5.99
N LEU A 119 3.28 -5.86 6.08
CA LEU A 119 4.38 -6.76 5.77
C LEU A 119 4.96 -7.48 6.99
N LYS A 120 4.69 -7.00 8.21
CA LYS A 120 5.15 -7.64 9.43
C LYS A 120 4.11 -8.59 10.04
N VAL A 121 2.82 -8.30 9.86
CA VAL A 121 1.73 -9.02 10.53
C VAL A 121 0.80 -9.69 9.54
N MET A 122 0.18 -8.91 8.64
CA MET A 122 -0.91 -9.40 7.80
C MET A 122 -0.45 -10.45 6.79
N LEU A 123 0.48 -10.11 5.91
CA LEU A 123 0.96 -11.03 4.88
C LEU A 123 1.64 -12.28 5.48
N PRO A 124 2.60 -12.15 6.42
CA PRO A 124 3.20 -13.34 7.02
C PRO A 124 2.20 -14.22 7.79
N GLY A 125 1.25 -13.60 8.49
CA GLY A 125 0.23 -14.34 9.26
C GLY A 125 -0.69 -15.14 8.35
N GLN A 126 -1.18 -14.55 7.26
CA GLN A 126 -2.04 -15.27 6.32
C GLN A 126 -1.25 -16.31 5.51
N CYS A 127 0.00 -16.02 5.10
CA CYS A 127 0.86 -17.03 4.47
C CYS A 127 1.11 -18.22 5.40
N GLN A 128 1.41 -17.98 6.68
CA GLN A 128 1.59 -19.05 7.67
C GLN A 128 0.31 -19.90 7.82
N TYR A 129 -0.85 -19.26 7.90
CA TYR A 129 -2.14 -19.94 7.99
C TYR A 129 -2.41 -20.83 6.77
N LEU A 130 -2.04 -20.37 5.57
CA LEU A 130 -2.25 -21.10 4.32
C LEU A 130 -1.11 -22.07 3.97
N GLY A 131 -0.02 -22.13 4.77
CA GLY A 131 1.17 -22.93 4.46
C GLY A 131 1.96 -22.41 3.25
N LEU A 132 1.89 -21.11 2.96
CA LEU A 132 2.58 -20.47 1.84
C LEU A 132 3.90 -19.84 2.31
N PRO A 133 4.94 -19.84 1.46
CA PRO A 133 6.16 -19.08 1.74
C PRO A 133 5.93 -17.57 1.54
N VAL A 134 6.64 -16.74 2.31
CA VAL A 134 6.74 -15.31 2.07
C VAL A 134 7.99 -15.03 1.25
N ALA A 135 7.84 -14.42 0.07
CA ALA A 135 8.96 -14.08 -0.79
C ALA A 135 9.95 -13.11 -0.10
N ASP A 136 11.24 -13.23 -0.40
CA ASP A 136 12.29 -12.49 0.30
C ASP A 136 12.16 -10.97 0.11
N TYR A 137 11.68 -10.50 -1.03
CA TYR A 137 11.48 -9.09 -1.30
C TYR A 137 10.42 -8.42 -0.41
N PHE A 138 9.52 -9.17 0.22
CA PHE A 138 8.57 -8.64 1.22
C PHE A 138 9.16 -8.52 2.63
N LYS A 139 10.35 -9.06 2.89
CA LYS A 139 10.94 -9.10 4.24
C LYS A 139 11.65 -7.81 4.65
N GLN A 140 11.76 -6.85 3.73
CA GLN A 140 12.38 -5.54 3.98
C GLN A 140 11.48 -4.43 3.42
N TRP A 141 11.21 -3.42 4.23
CA TRP A 141 10.39 -2.27 3.82
C TRP A 141 10.78 -1.01 4.59
N ILE A 142 10.42 0.13 4.01
CA ILE A 142 10.43 1.43 4.67
C ILE A 142 9.06 1.64 5.31
N ASN A 143 9.05 1.91 6.62
CA ASN A 143 7.84 2.24 7.34
C ASN A 143 7.75 3.77 7.49
N LEU A 144 6.84 4.39 6.73
CA LEU A 144 6.69 5.85 6.72
C LEU A 144 6.34 6.44 8.09
N LYS A 145 5.65 5.70 8.96
CA LYS A 145 5.34 6.18 10.32
C LYS A 145 6.58 6.27 11.21
N LYS A 146 7.60 5.45 10.95
CA LYS A 146 8.87 5.47 11.70
C LYS A 146 9.84 6.52 11.15
N GLU A 147 9.91 6.65 9.83
CA GLU A 147 10.79 7.65 9.18
C GLU A 147 10.36 9.09 9.51
N SER A 148 9.06 9.35 9.70
CA SER A 148 8.58 10.68 10.10
C SER A 148 9.01 11.09 11.52
N VAL A 149 9.42 10.15 12.37
CA VAL A 149 9.93 10.40 13.73
C VAL A 149 11.42 10.77 13.73
N LEU A 150 12.15 10.47 12.67
CA LEU A 150 13.58 10.76 12.51
C LEU A 150 13.88 12.17 11.96
N ARG A 151 12.92 13.10 11.96
CA ARG A 151 13.20 14.51 11.70
C ARG A 151 14.10 15.03 12.80
N LEU A 152 15.36 15.23 12.46
CA LEU A 152 16.33 15.88 13.34
C LEU A 152 15.80 17.26 13.75
N PRO A 153 15.87 17.64 15.03
CA PRO A 153 15.49 18.98 15.46
C PRO A 153 16.46 19.98 14.82
N GLY A 154 15.97 20.80 13.89
CA GLY A 154 16.72 21.88 13.25
C GLY A 154 16.67 21.98 11.73
N GLU A 155 16.02 21.07 11.00
CA GLU A 155 15.84 21.28 9.57
C GLU A 155 14.70 22.23 9.29
N LEU A 156 15.11 23.44 8.89
CA LEU A 156 14.33 24.53 8.36
C LEU A 156 13.49 24.04 7.18
N SER A 157 12.24 24.51 7.14
CA SER A 157 11.36 24.43 5.99
C SER A 157 12.12 24.73 4.69
N ASP A 158 12.09 23.80 3.71
CA ASP A 158 12.62 24.02 2.37
C ASP A 158 11.97 25.32 1.80
N PRO A 159 12.77 26.31 1.42
CA PRO A 159 12.25 27.58 0.89
C PRO A 159 11.49 27.41 -0.43
N ARG A 160 11.44 26.23 -1.03
CA ARG A 160 10.71 25.90 -2.27
C ARG A 160 9.32 25.34 -2.06
N GLY A 161 8.83 25.25 -0.80
CA GLY A 161 7.45 24.87 -0.52
C GLY A 161 7.09 23.39 -0.81
N TRP A 162 8.06 22.50 -0.92
CA TRP A 162 7.83 21.08 -1.03
C TRP A 162 7.47 20.51 0.36
N THR A 163 6.26 20.74 0.79
CA THR A 163 5.60 19.84 1.73
C THR A 163 5.40 18.53 0.97
N PRO A 164 5.86 17.38 1.47
CA PRO A 164 5.48 16.11 0.89
C PRO A 164 3.94 16.05 0.91
N LEU A 165 3.30 16.04 -0.25
CA LEU A 165 1.84 15.93 -0.42
C LEU A 165 1.26 14.64 0.18
N LEU A 166 2.12 13.78 0.77
CA LEU A 166 1.77 12.55 1.46
C LEU A 166 1.32 12.75 2.91
N PHE A 167 1.50 13.96 3.51
CA PHE A 167 1.21 14.21 4.91
C PHE A 167 0.40 15.48 5.15
N ALA A 168 -0.69 15.68 4.44
CA ALA A 168 -1.67 16.66 4.86
C ALA A 168 -2.40 16.14 6.11
N PRO A 169 -2.47 16.91 7.24
CA PRO A 169 -3.28 16.52 8.38
C PRO A 169 -4.73 16.34 7.91
N LYS A 170 -5.40 15.31 8.43
CA LYS A 170 -6.83 15.05 8.17
C LYS A 170 -7.60 16.37 8.28
N PRO A 171 -8.41 16.78 7.30
CA PRO A 171 -9.45 17.75 7.56
C PRO A 171 -10.44 17.12 8.52
N GLU A 172 -10.77 17.86 9.59
CA GLU A 172 -11.84 17.51 10.51
C GLU A 172 -13.12 17.20 9.70
N ALA A 173 -13.83 16.18 10.15
CA ALA A 173 -14.98 15.57 9.52
C ALA A 173 -15.85 16.53 8.68
N CYS A 174 -15.85 16.31 7.35
CA CYS A 174 -16.90 16.84 6.50
C CYS A 174 -18.15 15.97 6.61
N PRO A 175 -19.32 16.55 6.89
CA PRO A 175 -20.58 15.82 6.84
C PRO A 175 -20.93 15.55 5.38
N PHE A 176 -20.85 14.29 4.95
CA PHE A 176 -21.25 13.89 3.61
C PHE A 176 -22.77 13.77 3.54
N HIS A 177 -23.39 14.69 2.83
CA HIS A 177 -24.70 14.51 2.22
C HIS A 177 -24.51 14.34 0.70
N GLY A 178 -24.92 13.17 0.23
CA GLY A 178 -25.58 13.04 -1.07
C GLY A 178 -24.76 12.68 -2.29
N SER A 179 -25.25 11.64 -2.91
CA SER A 179 -25.17 11.16 -4.31
C SER A 179 -24.01 10.26 -4.68
N ALA A 180 -24.42 9.02 -5.01
CA ALA A 180 -23.60 7.99 -5.62
C ALA A 180 -22.93 8.46 -6.92
N PRO A 181 -21.65 8.14 -7.18
CA PRO A 181 -21.03 8.34 -8.47
C PRO A 181 -21.48 7.26 -9.44
N SER A 182 -21.74 7.69 -10.69
CA SER A 182 -22.11 6.87 -11.82
C SER A 182 -20.98 5.89 -12.23
N PRO A 183 -21.33 4.73 -12.83
CA PRO A 183 -20.37 3.66 -13.13
C PRO A 183 -19.69 3.89 -14.48
N LEU A 184 -18.74 4.81 -14.58
CA LEU A 184 -17.80 4.88 -15.72
C LEU A 184 -16.66 5.84 -15.36
N GLY A 185 -15.47 5.29 -15.07
CA GLY A 185 -14.25 6.08 -15.11
C GLY A 185 -13.24 5.83 -13.99
N GLY A 186 -12.28 4.95 -14.24
CA GLY A 186 -10.91 5.16 -13.83
C GLY A 186 -10.47 4.57 -12.49
N ALA A 187 -9.87 3.40 -12.54
CA ALA A 187 -9.10 2.76 -11.46
C ALA A 187 -7.97 3.61 -10.84
N MET A 188 -7.75 4.84 -11.31
CA MET A 188 -6.73 5.77 -10.80
C MET A 188 -7.19 6.65 -9.63
N SER A 189 -8.50 6.74 -9.38
CA SER A 189 -9.04 7.56 -8.28
C SER A 189 -8.95 6.85 -6.92
N ASP A 190 -8.97 5.53 -6.91
CA ASP A 190 -9.14 4.75 -5.68
C ASP A 190 -7.83 4.58 -4.89
N LEU A 191 -6.69 4.43 -5.57
CA LEU A 191 -5.38 4.31 -4.91
C LEU A 191 -4.90 5.61 -4.26
N THR A 192 -5.18 6.75 -4.89
CA THR A 192 -4.95 8.06 -4.25
C THR A 192 -5.88 8.27 -3.05
N TRP A 193 -7.04 7.63 -3.05
CA TRP A 193 -8.00 7.69 -1.96
C TRP A 193 -7.54 6.82 -0.77
N THR A 194 -7.01 5.62 -1.03
CA THR A 194 -6.46 4.71 -0.01
C THR A 194 -5.25 5.33 0.71
N LEU A 195 -4.30 5.91 -0.02
CA LEU A 195 -3.16 6.61 0.59
C LEU A 195 -3.58 7.84 1.43
N ARG A 196 -4.69 8.52 1.08
CA ARG A 196 -5.22 9.65 1.85
C ARG A 196 -5.95 9.26 3.13
N ARG A 197 -6.39 8.01 3.26
CA ARG A 197 -7.22 7.57 4.40
C ARG A 197 -6.42 7.14 5.61
N TYR A 198 -5.16 6.69 5.42
CA TYR A 198 -4.36 6.05 6.47
C TYR A 198 -3.00 6.74 6.73
N CYS A 199 -2.56 7.66 5.91
CA CYS A 199 -1.44 8.56 6.16
C CYS A 199 -1.92 9.95 6.53
#